data_1eca2f60f4a1cbebb5ac11d0d65bda1e
#
_entry.id   1eca2f60f4a1cbebb5ac11d0d65bda1e
#
_cell.length_a   1.000
_cell.length_b   1.000
_cell.length_c   1.000
_cell.angle_alpha   90.00
_cell.angle_beta   90.00
_cell.angle_gamma   90.00
#
_symmetry.space_group_name_H-M   'P 1'
#
loop_
_entity.id
_entity.type
_entity.pdbx_description
1 polymer ?
#
loop_
_entity_poly.entity_id
_entity_poly.type
_entity_poly.pdbx_seq_one_letter_code
_entity_poly.pdbx_strand_id
1 'polypeptide(L)'
;MKPKLSASTPVSFDTLFLDINNPRLGNSDKPGYTDPTILFDPQRQKDAQKALEERYPKLGELAEAIVNQGWTPIDSILVWEHPQSPGRYVVVEGNTRTTALRQIRASLIKHREELASLIKKAAPKDMIDRKKRVITAFEQVVADTDNIEVRKVEVTDLAELDRVLPQVLGVRHIKHPQQWGPFAQNLYLFQQYEKKFKLKFGEKDLALDDALVGELASIVSQAEVDTRRGIQSASAFLRFKLRYEDKLPNGEKFKDEDHYFFEQILDSKYPREQFKFGDNDLELKPAMEEVLFKWAFKEPRQGAENNNVLYKAENFRQWQAMSRYDTKPGNHTSFASRLDVSRPDDAKPGEFYEIEAEYLNHKAQKGPSRLIDKLIAELQGTPASTLVNQSGHLRTQLEQLQNITTRFLKVIDAAN
;
A
#
# COMPACT_ATOMS: atom_id res chain seq x y z
N MET A 1 -12.52 12.12 -22.71
CA MET A 1 -11.76 13.31 -23.13
C MET A 1 -10.37 13.18 -22.55
N LYS A 2 -9.30 13.36 -23.31
CA LYS A 2 -7.94 13.26 -22.74
C LYS A 2 -7.64 14.54 -21.93
N PRO A 3 -6.98 14.43 -20.75
CA PRO A 3 -6.57 15.59 -19.98
C PRO A 3 -5.70 16.53 -20.82
N LYS A 4 -6.02 17.81 -20.83
CA LYS A 4 -5.17 18.82 -21.44
C LYS A 4 -4.22 19.38 -20.39
N LEU A 5 -2.93 19.37 -20.69
CA LEU A 5 -1.90 19.99 -19.87
C LEU A 5 -1.30 21.14 -20.65
N SER A 6 -1.06 22.27 -20.01
CA SER A 6 -0.36 23.41 -20.60
C SER A 6 1.07 23.03 -21.01
N ALA A 7 1.72 23.90 -21.80
CA ALA A 7 3.17 23.92 -21.85
C ALA A 7 3.74 24.20 -20.44
N SER A 8 5.02 23.86 -20.23
CA SER A 8 5.72 24.21 -18.97
C SER A 8 5.77 25.73 -18.83
N THR A 9 5.49 26.21 -17.63
CA THR A 9 5.45 27.64 -17.31
C THR A 9 6.07 27.88 -15.95
N PRO A 10 6.98 28.84 -15.78
CA PRO A 10 7.53 29.17 -14.48
C PRO A 10 6.48 29.87 -13.60
N VAL A 11 6.38 29.47 -12.35
CA VAL A 11 5.55 30.13 -11.33
C VAL A 11 6.36 30.32 -10.06
N SER A 12 6.08 31.37 -9.28
CA SER A 12 6.71 31.56 -7.98
C SER A 12 6.38 30.39 -7.06
N PHE A 13 7.40 29.86 -6.37
CA PHE A 13 7.23 28.73 -5.44
C PHE A 13 6.20 29.03 -4.34
N ASP A 14 6.14 30.28 -3.88
CA ASP A 14 5.21 30.71 -2.84
C ASP A 14 3.73 30.69 -3.25
N THR A 15 3.48 30.58 -4.55
CA THR A 15 2.11 30.44 -5.09
C THR A 15 1.63 28.98 -5.15
N LEU A 16 2.49 28.02 -4.79
CA LEU A 16 2.18 26.59 -4.80
C LEU A 16 1.59 26.16 -3.44
N PHE A 17 0.43 25.57 -3.47
CA PHE A 17 -0.28 25.04 -2.30
C PHE A 17 -0.43 23.52 -2.44
N LEU A 18 -0.19 22.79 -1.36
CA LEU A 18 -0.40 21.34 -1.35
C LEU A 18 -1.87 21.00 -1.57
N ASP A 19 -2.14 19.95 -2.29
CA ASP A 19 -3.51 19.43 -2.43
C ASP A 19 -3.96 18.76 -1.13
N ILE A 20 -4.79 19.44 -0.36
CA ILE A 20 -5.37 18.90 0.88
C ILE A 20 -6.36 17.76 0.63
N ASN A 21 -6.76 17.56 -0.63
CA ASN A 21 -7.58 16.42 -1.08
C ASN A 21 -6.72 15.21 -1.53
N ASN A 22 -5.39 15.30 -1.43
CA ASN A 22 -4.50 14.26 -1.87
C ASN A 22 -4.75 12.94 -1.11
N PRO A 23 -4.98 11.82 -1.80
CA PRO A 23 -5.19 10.50 -1.17
C PRO A 23 -4.04 10.05 -0.25
N ARG A 24 -2.81 10.50 -0.52
CA ARG A 24 -1.64 10.21 0.34
C ARG A 24 -1.76 10.77 1.76
N LEU A 25 -2.63 11.75 1.98
CA LEU A 25 -2.88 12.27 3.33
C LEU A 25 -3.67 11.30 4.20
N GLY A 26 -4.31 10.29 3.60
CA GLY A 26 -5.08 9.26 4.31
C GLY A 26 -6.32 9.79 5.04
N ASN A 27 -6.70 11.05 4.81
CA ASN A 27 -7.88 11.64 5.41
C ASN A 27 -9.13 11.18 4.67
N SER A 28 -10.14 10.75 5.41
CA SER A 28 -11.46 10.45 4.87
C SER A 28 -12.24 11.74 4.54
N ASP A 29 -12.01 12.80 5.32
CA ASP A 29 -12.62 14.11 5.09
C ASP A 29 -11.86 14.87 3.99
N LYS A 30 -12.53 15.06 2.85
CA LYS A 30 -12.01 15.77 1.68
C LYS A 30 -12.92 16.97 1.39
N PRO A 31 -12.45 18.21 1.63
CA PRO A 31 -13.28 19.39 1.45
C PRO A 31 -13.62 19.68 -0.03
N GLY A 32 -12.98 18.98 -0.97
CA GLY A 32 -13.14 19.26 -2.40
C GLY A 32 -12.36 20.51 -2.85
N TYR A 33 -12.71 21.00 -4.04
CA TYR A 33 -11.98 22.12 -4.69
C TYR A 33 -12.81 23.39 -4.82
N THR A 34 -13.98 23.46 -4.20
CA THR A 34 -14.94 24.56 -4.40
C THR A 34 -14.58 25.82 -3.63
N ASP A 35 -14.11 25.67 -2.39
CA ASP A 35 -13.84 26.80 -1.48
C ASP A 35 -12.35 27.11 -1.39
N PRO A 36 -11.89 28.25 -1.99
CA PRO A 36 -10.49 28.64 -1.93
C PRO A 36 -10.03 29.01 -0.51
N THR A 37 -10.93 29.42 0.38
CA THR A 37 -10.56 29.78 1.75
C THR A 37 -10.12 28.53 2.52
N ILE A 38 -10.71 27.39 2.25
CA ILE A 38 -10.34 26.10 2.81
C ILE A 38 -9.06 25.56 2.16
N LEU A 39 -8.96 25.62 0.83
CA LEU A 39 -7.81 25.09 0.09
C LEU A 39 -6.50 25.79 0.46
N PHE A 40 -6.55 27.09 0.66
CA PHE A 40 -5.37 27.93 0.91
C PHE A 40 -5.23 28.33 2.39
N ASP A 41 -5.99 27.72 3.29
CA ASP A 41 -5.90 27.96 4.73
C ASP A 41 -4.50 27.57 5.25
N PRO A 42 -3.78 28.48 5.94
CA PRO A 42 -2.43 28.23 6.38
C PRO A 42 -2.29 27.05 7.35
N GLN A 43 -3.31 26.82 8.21
CA GLN A 43 -3.27 25.71 9.15
C GLN A 43 -3.47 24.38 8.43
N ARG A 44 -4.46 24.30 7.54
CA ARG A 44 -4.67 23.09 6.72
C ARG A 44 -3.47 22.75 5.82
N GLN A 45 -2.77 23.76 5.31
CA GLN A 45 -1.55 23.57 4.54
C GLN A 45 -0.40 22.99 5.41
N LYS A 46 -0.28 23.44 6.67
CA LYS A 46 0.68 22.86 7.64
C LYS A 46 0.31 21.42 7.99
N ASP A 47 -0.98 21.15 8.24
CA ASP A 47 -1.46 19.81 8.57
C ASP A 47 -1.24 18.84 7.40
N ALA A 48 -1.50 19.27 6.16
CA ALA A 48 -1.21 18.50 4.96
C ALA A 48 0.30 18.21 4.80
N GLN A 49 1.13 19.21 5.04
CA GLN A 49 2.58 19.03 5.02
C GLN A 49 3.04 18.01 6.06
N LYS A 50 2.59 18.15 7.31
CA LYS A 50 2.92 17.23 8.41
C LYS A 50 2.46 15.80 8.10
N ALA A 51 1.25 15.63 7.57
CA ALA A 51 0.73 14.32 7.16
C ALA A 51 1.58 13.67 6.06
N LEU A 52 2.08 14.44 5.09
CA LEU A 52 3.01 13.92 4.08
C LEU A 52 4.37 13.54 4.67
N GLU A 53 4.90 14.32 5.61
CA GLU A 53 6.15 14.05 6.31
C GLU A 53 6.07 12.75 7.13
N GLU A 54 4.97 12.53 7.84
CA GLU A 54 4.74 11.33 8.64
C GLU A 54 4.55 10.07 7.78
N ARG A 55 3.87 10.20 6.63
CA ARG A 55 3.51 9.07 5.75
C ARG A 55 4.55 8.74 4.68
N TYR A 56 5.53 9.61 4.47
CA TYR A 56 6.60 9.39 3.50
C TYR A 56 7.97 9.46 4.19
N PRO A 57 8.42 8.35 4.83
CA PRO A 57 9.68 8.32 5.61
C PRO A 57 10.91 8.73 4.81
N LYS A 58 10.89 8.55 3.49
CA LYS A 58 12.00 8.93 2.60
C LYS A 58 11.98 10.39 2.15
N LEU A 59 11.14 11.23 2.74
CA LEU A 59 11.07 12.65 2.35
C LEU A 59 12.36 13.39 2.70
N GLY A 60 12.98 13.07 3.84
CA GLY A 60 14.28 13.59 4.23
C GLY A 60 15.39 13.22 3.25
N GLU A 61 15.45 11.94 2.85
CA GLU A 61 16.40 11.45 1.83
C GLU A 61 16.21 12.17 0.47
N LEU A 62 14.96 12.44 0.08
CA LEU A 62 14.68 13.23 -1.12
C LEU A 62 15.17 14.66 -1.00
N ALA A 63 14.95 15.32 0.14
CA ALA A 63 15.43 16.67 0.38
C ALA A 63 16.96 16.73 0.35
N GLU A 64 17.64 15.79 1.01
CA GLU A 64 19.12 15.67 0.99
C GLU A 64 19.64 15.42 -0.44
N ALA A 65 19.01 14.54 -1.19
CA ALA A 65 19.39 14.29 -2.58
C ALA A 65 19.28 15.56 -3.43
N ILE A 66 18.20 16.34 -3.27
CA ILE A 66 18.01 17.61 -3.97
C ILE A 66 19.11 18.61 -3.58
N VAL A 67 19.49 18.71 -2.31
CA VAL A 67 20.57 19.63 -1.86
C VAL A 67 21.92 19.21 -2.42
N ASN A 68 22.20 17.89 -2.48
CA ASN A 68 23.49 17.37 -2.93
C ASN A 68 23.65 17.35 -4.46
N GLN A 69 22.57 17.15 -5.22
CA GLN A 69 22.60 16.96 -6.67
C GLN A 69 22.08 18.18 -7.46
N GLY A 70 21.44 19.13 -6.75
CA GLY A 70 20.70 20.23 -7.37
C GLY A 70 19.26 19.83 -7.72
N TRP A 71 18.43 20.84 -7.98
CA TRP A 71 17.07 20.65 -8.45
C TRP A 71 17.05 20.24 -9.92
N THR A 72 16.67 18.99 -10.20
CA THR A 72 16.47 18.50 -11.57
C THR A 72 15.06 17.95 -11.71
N PRO A 73 14.14 18.69 -12.36
CA PRO A 73 12.75 18.27 -12.52
C PRO A 73 12.62 17.23 -13.63
N ILE A 74 12.90 15.96 -13.33
CA ILE A 74 12.69 14.84 -14.28
C ILE A 74 11.20 14.75 -14.65
N ASP A 75 10.32 14.96 -13.68
CA ASP A 75 8.86 15.01 -13.85
C ASP A 75 8.32 16.38 -13.50
N SER A 76 7.48 16.94 -14.37
CA SER A 76 6.83 18.23 -14.12
C SER A 76 5.90 18.16 -12.89
N ILE A 77 5.88 19.21 -12.08
CA ILE A 77 4.84 19.44 -11.08
C ILE A 77 3.57 19.82 -11.84
N LEU A 78 2.47 19.09 -11.56
CA LEU A 78 1.17 19.42 -12.15
C LEU A 78 0.36 20.25 -11.15
N VAL A 79 -0.16 21.35 -11.63
CA VAL A 79 -0.93 22.29 -10.81
C VAL A 79 -2.28 22.59 -11.44
N TRP A 80 -3.21 22.97 -10.60
CA TRP A 80 -4.49 23.56 -11.01
C TRP A 80 -4.63 24.95 -10.42
N GLU A 81 -5.01 25.91 -11.24
CA GLU A 81 -5.25 27.30 -10.82
C GLU A 81 -6.72 27.46 -10.41
N HIS A 82 -6.96 27.93 -9.19
CA HIS A 82 -8.32 28.10 -8.71
C HIS A 82 -8.97 29.32 -9.36
N PRO A 83 -10.18 29.19 -9.99
CA PRO A 83 -10.79 30.27 -10.74
C PRO A 83 -11.07 31.54 -9.92
N GLN A 84 -11.40 31.37 -8.63
CA GLN A 84 -11.70 32.50 -7.71
C GLN A 84 -10.44 32.99 -6.99
N SER A 85 -9.26 32.48 -7.27
CA SER A 85 -8.00 32.89 -6.65
C SER A 85 -6.88 32.85 -7.69
N PRO A 86 -6.91 33.70 -8.72
CA PRO A 86 -5.90 33.73 -9.76
C PRO A 86 -4.50 33.89 -9.18
N GLY A 87 -3.53 33.20 -9.75
CA GLY A 87 -2.15 33.18 -9.28
C GLY A 87 -1.89 32.27 -8.08
N ARG A 88 -2.89 31.51 -7.59
CA ARG A 88 -2.72 30.47 -6.55
C ARG A 88 -2.95 29.09 -7.15
N TYR A 89 -1.98 28.22 -6.98
CA TYR A 89 -1.92 26.91 -7.64
C TYR A 89 -1.99 25.78 -6.63
N VAL A 90 -2.99 24.92 -6.77
CA VAL A 90 -3.06 23.65 -6.03
C VAL A 90 -2.18 22.63 -6.74
N VAL A 91 -1.23 22.03 -6.04
CA VAL A 91 -0.33 20.99 -6.56
C VAL A 91 -1.08 19.67 -6.60
N VAL A 92 -1.65 19.34 -7.76
CA VAL A 92 -2.39 18.07 -7.93
C VAL A 92 -1.44 16.87 -8.08
N GLU A 93 -0.23 17.10 -8.63
CA GLU A 93 0.84 16.09 -8.68
C GLU A 93 2.20 16.73 -8.39
N GLY A 94 3.03 16.03 -7.58
CA GLY A 94 4.32 16.53 -7.11
C GLY A 94 4.29 17.05 -5.67
N ASN A 95 3.24 16.74 -4.90
CA ASN A 95 3.09 17.16 -3.50
C ASN A 95 4.31 16.77 -2.64
N THR A 96 4.86 15.55 -2.79
CA THR A 96 6.05 15.09 -2.07
C THR A 96 7.27 15.97 -2.40
N ARG A 97 7.48 16.30 -3.68
CA ARG A 97 8.58 17.16 -4.12
C ARG A 97 8.42 18.58 -3.62
N THR A 98 7.22 19.12 -3.68
CA THR A 98 6.90 20.45 -3.12
C THR A 98 7.14 20.49 -1.61
N THR A 99 6.77 19.43 -0.89
CA THR A 99 7.04 19.32 0.55
C THR A 99 8.54 19.25 0.84
N ALA A 100 9.33 18.48 0.07
CA ALA A 100 10.79 18.43 0.22
C ALA A 100 11.42 19.83 0.02
N LEU A 101 10.98 20.59 -1.00
CA LEU A 101 11.46 21.95 -1.21
C LEU A 101 11.05 22.92 -0.09
N ARG A 102 9.89 22.74 0.55
CA ARG A 102 9.50 23.49 1.76
C ARG A 102 10.41 23.14 2.95
N GLN A 103 10.75 21.85 3.14
CA GLN A 103 11.69 21.43 4.18
C GLN A 103 13.09 22.02 3.97
N ILE A 104 13.58 22.07 2.73
CA ILE A 104 14.87 22.69 2.38
C ILE A 104 14.86 24.17 2.79
N ARG A 105 13.80 24.92 2.47
CA ARG A 105 13.67 26.33 2.86
C ARG A 105 13.64 26.52 4.38
N ALA A 106 12.87 25.68 5.08
CA ALA A 106 12.82 25.71 6.55
C ALA A 106 14.18 25.35 7.18
N SER A 107 14.89 24.37 6.61
CA SER A 107 16.23 23.96 7.07
C SER A 107 17.28 25.04 6.83
N LEU A 108 17.19 25.79 5.72
CA LEU A 108 18.09 26.93 5.46
C LEU A 108 17.98 27.97 6.57
N ILE A 109 16.77 28.30 7.03
CA ILE A 109 16.56 29.24 8.13
C ILE A 109 17.27 28.74 9.40
N LYS A 110 17.05 27.46 9.77
CA LYS A 110 17.71 26.84 10.93
C LYS A 110 19.24 26.86 10.80
N HIS A 111 19.79 26.55 9.64
CA HIS A 111 21.22 26.57 9.40
C HIS A 111 21.80 27.96 9.52
N ARG A 112 21.11 29.02 9.11
CA ARG A 112 21.53 30.41 9.30
C ARG A 112 21.52 30.82 10.78
N GLU A 113 20.52 30.40 11.55
CA GLU A 113 20.44 30.62 13.00
C GLU A 113 21.59 29.91 13.74
N GLU A 114 21.88 28.66 13.37
CA GLU A 114 22.99 27.90 13.92
C GLU A 114 24.34 28.56 13.59
N LEU A 115 24.54 29.06 12.37
CA LEU A 115 25.75 29.79 12.00
C LEU A 115 25.89 31.04 12.85
N ALA A 116 24.85 31.83 13.04
CA ALA A 116 24.88 33.01 13.90
C ALA A 116 25.27 32.66 15.36
N SER A 117 24.74 31.54 15.88
CA SER A 117 25.09 31.00 17.19
C SER A 117 26.58 30.60 17.29
N LEU A 118 27.11 29.90 16.26
CA LEU A 118 28.52 29.51 16.20
C LEU A 118 29.43 30.73 16.20
N ILE A 119 29.13 31.76 15.43
CA ILE A 119 29.88 33.03 15.38
C ILE A 119 29.83 33.71 16.74
N LYS A 120 28.66 33.84 17.38
CA LYS A 120 28.49 34.44 18.70
C LYS A 120 29.31 33.73 19.79
N LYS A 121 29.43 32.41 19.68
CA LYS A 121 30.22 31.57 20.62
C LYS A 121 31.72 31.50 20.29
N ALA A 122 32.21 32.26 19.31
CA ALA A 122 33.58 32.21 18.82
C ALA A 122 34.05 30.76 18.51
N ALA A 123 33.16 29.94 17.88
CA ALA A 123 33.48 28.57 17.54
C ALA A 123 34.69 28.47 16.58
N PRO A 124 35.40 27.34 16.52
CA PRO A 124 36.52 27.12 15.62
C PRO A 124 36.17 27.47 14.16
N LYS A 125 37.13 28.09 13.45
CA LYS A 125 36.96 28.60 12.09
C LYS A 125 36.50 27.49 11.10
N ASP A 126 37.05 26.29 11.26
CA ASP A 126 36.69 25.12 10.41
C ASP A 126 35.21 24.74 10.55
N MET A 127 34.65 24.86 11.76
CA MET A 127 33.21 24.61 11.99
C MET A 127 32.36 25.69 11.33
N ILE A 128 32.73 26.94 11.43
CA ILE A 128 32.05 28.05 10.79
C ILE A 128 32.11 27.91 9.28
N ASP A 129 33.28 27.60 8.72
CA ASP A 129 33.44 27.43 7.27
C ASP A 129 32.71 26.19 6.71
N ARG A 130 32.64 25.10 7.49
CA ARG A 130 31.79 23.93 7.14
C ARG A 130 30.33 24.33 7.10
N LYS A 131 29.85 25.06 8.11
CA LYS A 131 28.46 25.50 8.18
C LYS A 131 28.08 26.44 7.03
N LYS A 132 28.97 27.35 6.64
CA LYS A 132 28.80 28.23 5.49
C LYS A 132 28.63 27.44 4.19
N ARG A 133 29.46 26.40 3.95
CA ARG A 133 29.32 25.53 2.76
C ARG A 133 27.99 24.85 2.70
N VAL A 134 27.47 24.34 3.84
CA VAL A 134 26.13 23.75 3.90
C VAL A 134 25.08 24.79 3.50
N ILE A 135 25.15 26.01 4.09
CA ILE A 135 24.20 27.08 3.77
C ILE A 135 24.24 27.43 2.30
N THR A 136 25.40 27.53 1.67
CA THR A 136 25.53 27.83 0.24
C THR A 136 24.81 26.78 -0.64
N ALA A 137 24.92 25.48 -0.31
CA ALA A 137 24.23 24.42 -1.04
C ALA A 137 22.70 24.57 -0.94
N PHE A 138 22.18 24.89 0.24
CA PHE A 138 20.75 25.13 0.43
C PHE A 138 20.26 26.40 -0.30
N GLU A 139 21.06 27.49 -0.26
CA GLU A 139 20.78 28.75 -0.95
C GLU A 139 20.70 28.56 -2.46
N GLN A 140 21.58 27.74 -3.02
CA GLN A 140 21.54 27.41 -4.44
C GLN A 140 20.21 26.76 -4.83
N VAL A 141 19.77 25.72 -4.09
CA VAL A 141 18.49 25.05 -4.37
C VAL A 141 17.31 26.01 -4.23
N VAL A 142 17.33 26.87 -3.21
CA VAL A 142 16.27 27.87 -3.01
C VAL A 142 16.20 28.82 -4.21
N ALA A 143 17.36 29.35 -4.66
CA ALA A 143 17.44 30.24 -5.83
C ALA A 143 16.97 29.55 -7.12
N ASP A 144 17.37 28.29 -7.34
CA ASP A 144 16.98 27.50 -8.53
C ASP A 144 15.47 27.17 -8.54
N THR A 145 14.82 27.24 -7.38
CA THR A 145 13.40 26.88 -7.21
C THR A 145 12.49 28.02 -6.79
N ASP A 146 12.97 29.28 -6.78
CA ASP A 146 12.12 30.46 -6.52
C ASP A 146 11.08 30.64 -7.62
N ASN A 147 11.46 30.37 -8.86
CA ASN A 147 10.54 30.21 -9.99
C ASN A 147 10.65 28.77 -10.50
N ILE A 148 9.61 27.99 -10.24
CA ILE A 148 9.60 26.56 -10.56
C ILE A 148 8.72 26.28 -11.78
N GLU A 149 9.23 25.44 -12.67
CA GLU A 149 8.51 25.00 -13.86
C GLU A 149 7.35 24.07 -13.49
N VAL A 150 6.15 24.44 -13.88
CA VAL A 150 4.93 23.67 -13.66
C VAL A 150 4.14 23.49 -14.95
N ARG A 151 3.28 22.47 -14.99
CA ARG A 151 2.27 22.34 -16.06
C ARG A 151 0.90 22.45 -15.44
N LYS A 152 0.06 23.30 -16.00
CA LYS A 152 -1.31 23.50 -15.55
C LYS A 152 -2.24 22.45 -16.14
N VAL A 153 -3.12 21.90 -15.30
CA VAL A 153 -4.27 21.13 -15.77
C VAL A 153 -5.29 22.13 -16.30
N GLU A 154 -5.50 22.10 -17.61
CA GLU A 154 -6.41 23.02 -18.31
C GLU A 154 -7.83 22.47 -18.21
N VAL A 155 -8.68 23.18 -17.47
CA VAL A 155 -10.10 22.86 -17.29
C VAL A 155 -10.90 24.17 -17.28
N THR A 156 -12.13 24.10 -17.79
CA THR A 156 -13.02 25.26 -17.90
C THR A 156 -13.75 25.56 -16.60
N ASP A 157 -14.02 24.51 -15.81
CA ASP A 157 -14.78 24.61 -14.56
C ASP A 157 -14.44 23.46 -13.60
N LEU A 158 -15.04 23.52 -12.40
CA LEU A 158 -14.85 22.50 -11.35
C LEU A 158 -15.40 21.11 -11.73
N ALA A 159 -16.48 21.07 -12.52
CA ALA A 159 -17.05 19.80 -12.96
C ALA A 159 -16.12 19.09 -13.95
N GLU A 160 -15.43 19.85 -14.80
CA GLU A 160 -14.38 19.30 -15.67
C GLU A 160 -13.16 18.86 -14.86
N LEU A 161 -12.74 19.63 -13.85
CA LEU A 161 -11.65 19.25 -12.95
C LEU A 161 -11.94 17.88 -12.31
N ASP A 162 -13.13 17.71 -11.77
CA ASP A 162 -13.56 16.46 -11.14
C ASP A 162 -13.54 15.24 -12.07
N ARG A 163 -13.73 15.44 -13.37
CA ARG A 163 -13.65 14.39 -14.39
C ARG A 163 -12.20 14.10 -14.84
N VAL A 164 -11.37 15.13 -14.87
CA VAL A 164 -10.00 15.06 -15.40
C VAL A 164 -9.01 14.57 -14.34
N LEU A 165 -9.12 15.02 -13.09
CA LEU A 165 -8.21 14.61 -12.01
C LEU A 165 -8.10 13.09 -11.82
N PRO A 166 -9.19 12.29 -11.82
CA PRO A 166 -9.09 10.84 -11.74
C PRO A 166 -8.27 10.22 -12.86
N GLN A 167 -8.34 10.76 -14.05
CA GLN A 167 -7.57 10.26 -15.20
C GLN A 167 -6.08 10.60 -15.06
N VAL A 168 -5.76 11.84 -14.64
CA VAL A 168 -4.38 12.29 -14.44
C VAL A 168 -3.71 11.50 -13.31
N LEU A 169 -4.39 11.38 -12.17
CA LEU A 169 -3.86 10.72 -10.98
C LEU A 169 -3.88 9.20 -11.10
N GLY A 170 -4.95 8.62 -11.65
CA GLY A 170 -5.11 7.18 -11.79
C GLY A 170 -4.04 6.55 -12.69
N VAL A 171 -3.81 7.09 -13.87
CA VAL A 171 -2.76 6.60 -14.78
C VAL A 171 -1.37 6.70 -14.13
N ARG A 172 -1.10 7.79 -13.39
CA ARG A 172 0.22 8.05 -12.85
C ARG A 172 0.51 7.29 -11.56
N HIS A 173 -0.47 7.06 -10.72
CA HIS A 173 -0.27 6.49 -9.38
C HIS A 173 -0.74 5.04 -9.20
N ILE A 174 -1.56 4.55 -10.11
CA ILE A 174 -2.03 3.15 -10.07
C ILE A 174 -1.13 2.24 -10.93
N LYS A 175 -0.55 2.77 -12.02
CA LYS A 175 0.26 1.98 -12.97
C LYS A 175 1.76 2.29 -13.03
N HIS A 176 2.25 3.35 -12.38
CA HIS A 176 3.65 3.80 -12.50
C HIS A 176 4.53 3.51 -11.27
N PRO A 177 5.91 3.53 -11.41
CA PRO A 177 6.85 3.17 -10.32
C PRO A 177 6.77 4.03 -9.06
N GLN A 178 6.22 5.24 -9.13
CA GLN A 178 5.96 6.11 -7.96
C GLN A 178 4.51 5.99 -7.47
N GLN A 179 4.07 4.77 -7.26
CA GLN A 179 2.71 4.47 -6.83
C GLN A 179 2.41 5.05 -5.44
N TRP A 180 1.15 5.41 -5.23
CA TRP A 180 0.63 5.56 -3.87
C TRP A 180 0.74 4.22 -3.13
N GLY A 181 0.88 4.27 -1.81
CA GLY A 181 0.72 3.05 -1.02
C GLY A 181 -0.65 2.41 -1.29
N PRO A 182 -0.77 1.09 -1.13
CA PRO A 182 -2.01 0.37 -1.49
C PRO A 182 -3.25 0.93 -0.81
N PHE A 183 -3.18 1.31 0.46
CA PHE A 183 -4.32 1.95 1.13
C PHE A 183 -4.73 3.27 0.46
N ALA A 184 -3.77 4.13 0.13
CA ALA A 184 -4.08 5.41 -0.54
C ALA A 184 -4.69 5.21 -1.93
N GLN A 185 -4.27 4.17 -2.67
CA GLN A 185 -4.88 3.79 -3.95
C GLN A 185 -6.33 3.35 -3.77
N ASN A 186 -6.58 2.44 -2.83
CA ASN A 186 -7.89 1.89 -2.58
C ASN A 186 -8.84 2.94 -1.99
N LEU A 187 -8.34 3.80 -1.12
CA LEU A 187 -9.07 4.95 -0.59
C LEU A 187 -9.50 5.91 -1.71
N TYR A 188 -8.60 6.20 -2.65
CA TYR A 188 -8.93 7.03 -3.81
C TYR A 188 -10.03 6.39 -4.66
N LEU A 189 -9.92 5.08 -4.96
CA LEU A 189 -10.94 4.34 -5.70
C LEU A 189 -12.30 4.43 -4.99
N PHE A 190 -12.33 4.20 -3.68
CA PHE A 190 -13.54 4.29 -2.88
C PHE A 190 -14.16 5.69 -2.90
N GLN A 191 -13.36 6.75 -2.73
CA GLN A 191 -13.86 8.13 -2.77
C GLN A 191 -14.41 8.52 -4.14
N GLN A 192 -13.75 8.09 -5.24
CA GLN A 192 -14.28 8.31 -6.59
C GLN A 192 -15.58 7.55 -6.82
N TYR A 193 -15.66 6.31 -6.30
CA TYR A 193 -16.86 5.50 -6.37
C TYR A 193 -18.02 6.15 -5.61
N GLU A 194 -17.81 6.56 -4.36
CA GLU A 194 -18.81 7.21 -3.53
C GLU A 194 -19.35 8.49 -4.18
N LYS A 195 -18.47 9.31 -4.75
CA LYS A 195 -18.87 10.52 -5.48
C LYS A 195 -19.76 10.19 -6.68
N LYS A 196 -19.37 9.21 -7.50
CA LYS A 196 -20.16 8.77 -8.67
C LYS A 196 -21.50 8.17 -8.27
N PHE A 197 -21.51 7.39 -7.18
CA PHE A 197 -22.73 6.78 -6.67
C PHE A 197 -23.73 7.85 -6.22
N LYS A 198 -23.30 8.85 -5.45
CA LYS A 198 -24.13 9.99 -5.02
C LYS A 198 -24.67 10.78 -6.21
N LEU A 199 -23.88 11.02 -7.23
CA LEU A 199 -24.32 11.69 -8.46
C LEU A 199 -25.39 10.90 -9.21
N LYS A 200 -25.30 9.57 -9.26
CA LYS A 200 -26.23 8.70 -9.99
C LYS A 200 -27.51 8.39 -9.21
N PHE A 201 -27.39 8.16 -7.90
CA PHE A 201 -28.47 7.63 -7.08
C PHE A 201 -28.98 8.59 -5.99
N GLY A 202 -28.34 9.76 -5.81
CA GLY A 202 -28.68 10.74 -4.76
C GLY A 202 -28.34 10.24 -3.35
N GLU A 203 -29.22 10.48 -2.41
CA GLU A 203 -29.05 10.17 -0.98
C GLU A 203 -29.39 8.70 -0.63
N LYS A 204 -29.34 7.78 -1.61
CA LYS A 204 -29.52 6.36 -1.33
C LYS A 204 -28.33 5.82 -0.54
N ASP A 205 -28.59 4.80 0.25
CA ASP A 205 -27.55 4.05 0.95
C ASP A 205 -26.49 3.53 -0.04
N LEU A 206 -25.23 3.71 0.32
CA LEU A 206 -24.12 3.32 -0.54
C LEU A 206 -24.10 1.79 -0.72
N ALA A 207 -24.15 1.36 -1.96
CA ALA A 207 -24.09 -0.05 -2.35
C ALA A 207 -23.21 -0.21 -3.59
N LEU A 208 -22.69 -1.41 -3.86
CA LEU A 208 -21.93 -1.67 -5.07
C LEU A 208 -22.84 -1.76 -6.30
N ASP A 209 -22.47 -1.03 -7.34
CA ASP A 209 -23.10 -1.03 -8.67
C ASP A 209 -22.04 -1.42 -9.71
N ASP A 210 -22.27 -2.53 -10.40
CA ASP A 210 -21.30 -3.11 -11.34
C ASP A 210 -20.95 -2.15 -12.47
N ALA A 211 -21.91 -1.38 -12.97
CA ALA A 211 -21.66 -0.43 -14.04
C ALA A 211 -20.74 0.71 -13.60
N LEU A 212 -20.90 1.23 -12.36
CA LEU A 212 -20.00 2.24 -11.81
C LEU A 212 -18.61 1.68 -11.52
N VAL A 213 -18.50 0.43 -11.04
CA VAL A 213 -17.21 -0.24 -10.86
C VAL A 213 -16.49 -0.37 -12.20
N GLY A 214 -17.18 -0.86 -13.25
CA GLY A 214 -16.62 -0.99 -14.60
C GLY A 214 -16.20 0.35 -15.20
N GLU A 215 -17.01 1.40 -15.03
CA GLU A 215 -16.67 2.76 -15.47
C GLU A 215 -15.39 3.25 -14.76
N LEU A 216 -15.31 3.10 -13.45
CA LEU A 216 -14.15 3.53 -12.68
C LEU A 216 -12.90 2.72 -13.04
N ALA A 217 -13.01 1.40 -13.18
CA ALA A 217 -11.94 0.51 -13.63
C ALA A 217 -11.35 0.96 -14.97
N SER A 218 -12.23 1.33 -15.90
CA SER A 218 -11.85 1.86 -17.22
C SER A 218 -11.09 3.19 -17.10
N ILE A 219 -11.55 4.11 -16.23
CA ILE A 219 -10.91 5.42 -16.00
C ILE A 219 -9.50 5.25 -15.45
N VAL A 220 -9.31 4.37 -14.44
CA VAL A 220 -8.00 4.15 -13.81
C VAL A 220 -7.15 3.10 -14.54
N SER A 221 -7.69 2.49 -15.59
CA SER A 221 -7.05 1.44 -16.39
C SER A 221 -6.63 0.22 -15.56
N GLN A 222 -7.51 -0.25 -14.67
CA GLN A 222 -7.32 -1.41 -13.81
C GLN A 222 -8.39 -2.47 -14.13
N ALA A 223 -8.17 -3.74 -13.73
CA ALA A 223 -9.20 -4.76 -13.86
C ALA A 223 -10.39 -4.47 -12.93
N GLU A 224 -11.61 -4.77 -13.39
CA GLU A 224 -12.82 -4.53 -12.59
C GLU A 224 -12.81 -5.26 -11.25
N VAL A 225 -12.29 -6.48 -11.23
CA VAL A 225 -12.19 -7.28 -10.00
C VAL A 225 -11.25 -6.63 -8.98
N ASP A 226 -10.14 -6.04 -9.42
CA ASP A 226 -9.19 -5.38 -8.54
C ASP A 226 -9.74 -4.02 -8.07
N THR A 227 -10.40 -3.28 -8.97
CA THR A 227 -11.10 -2.02 -8.63
C THR A 227 -12.19 -2.26 -7.59
N ARG A 228 -13.02 -3.30 -7.77
CA ARG A 228 -14.05 -3.71 -6.83
C ARG A 228 -13.46 -4.01 -5.45
N ARG A 229 -12.44 -4.86 -5.39
CA ARG A 229 -11.77 -5.23 -4.14
C ARG A 229 -11.14 -4.03 -3.45
N GLY A 230 -10.52 -3.10 -4.23
CA GLY A 230 -9.99 -1.86 -3.71
C GLY A 230 -11.07 -1.00 -3.05
N ILE A 231 -12.24 -0.86 -3.68
CA ILE A 231 -13.40 -0.14 -3.13
C ILE A 231 -13.89 -0.82 -1.85
N GLN A 232 -14.08 -2.15 -1.88
CA GLN A 232 -14.57 -2.93 -0.74
C GLN A 232 -13.63 -2.86 0.46
N SER A 233 -12.34 -3.08 0.24
CA SER A 233 -11.33 -3.10 1.32
C SER A 233 -11.19 -1.73 1.98
N ALA A 234 -11.18 -0.63 1.20
CA ALA A 234 -11.10 0.70 1.76
C ALA A 234 -12.37 1.07 2.54
N SER A 235 -13.55 0.79 1.98
CA SER A 235 -14.83 1.04 2.67
C SER A 235 -14.92 0.26 3.98
N ALA A 236 -14.63 -1.03 3.95
CA ALA A 236 -14.69 -1.89 5.13
C ALA A 236 -13.69 -1.46 6.21
N PHE A 237 -12.46 -1.12 5.82
CA PHE A 237 -11.45 -0.64 6.77
C PHE A 237 -11.84 0.69 7.43
N LEU A 238 -12.35 1.66 6.66
CA LEU A 238 -12.77 2.95 7.21
C LEU A 238 -13.90 2.78 8.23
N ARG A 239 -14.90 1.94 7.93
CA ARG A 239 -16.02 1.66 8.85
C ARG A 239 -15.56 0.91 10.09
N PHE A 240 -14.67 -0.07 9.91
CA PHE A 240 -14.06 -0.80 11.01
C PHE A 240 -13.26 0.13 11.92
N LYS A 241 -12.45 1.02 11.35
CA LYS A 241 -11.70 2.02 12.08
C LYS A 241 -12.60 2.90 12.94
N LEU A 242 -13.70 3.43 12.37
CA LEU A 242 -14.67 4.25 13.11
C LEU A 242 -15.31 3.52 14.30
N ARG A 243 -15.52 2.20 14.20
CA ARG A 243 -16.19 1.39 15.25
C ARG A 243 -15.25 0.88 16.33
N TYR A 244 -13.97 0.72 16.02
CA TYR A 244 -13.03 -0.01 16.87
C TYR A 244 -11.77 0.78 17.26
N GLU A 245 -11.51 1.97 16.74
CA GLU A 245 -10.28 2.71 17.05
C GLU A 245 -10.16 3.02 18.56
N ASP A 246 -11.26 3.41 19.19
CA ASP A 246 -11.30 3.69 20.62
C ASP A 246 -11.20 2.42 21.52
N LYS A 247 -11.31 1.24 20.92
CA LYS A 247 -11.22 -0.05 21.62
C LYS A 247 -9.82 -0.67 21.54
N LEU A 248 -8.91 -0.05 20.80
CA LEU A 248 -7.54 -0.53 20.71
C LEU A 248 -6.83 -0.41 22.05
N PRO A 249 -5.98 -1.40 22.42
CA PRO A 249 -5.25 -1.37 23.68
C PRO A 249 -4.25 -0.22 23.71
N ASN A 250 -3.96 0.28 24.91
CA ASN A 250 -2.90 1.26 25.19
C ASN A 250 -3.01 2.58 24.40
N GLY A 251 -4.21 2.95 23.92
CA GLY A 251 -4.38 4.15 23.09
C GLY A 251 -3.73 4.06 21.71
N GLU A 252 -3.45 2.85 21.23
CA GLU A 252 -2.99 2.62 19.86
C GLU A 252 -3.99 3.16 18.84
N LYS A 253 -3.52 3.40 17.64
CA LYS A 253 -4.36 3.79 16.50
C LYS A 253 -4.17 2.83 15.34
N PHE A 254 -5.21 2.69 14.51
CA PHE A 254 -5.06 1.96 13.26
C PHE A 254 -4.10 2.68 12.33
N LYS A 255 -3.21 1.89 11.72
CA LYS A 255 -2.26 2.33 10.70
C LYS A 255 -2.80 2.04 9.30
N ASP A 256 -2.24 2.66 8.30
CA ASP A 256 -2.60 2.41 6.90
C ASP A 256 -2.38 0.94 6.50
N GLU A 257 -1.37 0.28 7.10
CA GLU A 257 -1.07 -1.13 6.87
C GLU A 257 -2.18 -2.07 7.39
N ASP A 258 -2.99 -1.65 8.35
CA ASP A 258 -4.08 -2.47 8.88
C ASP A 258 -5.19 -2.72 7.85
N HIS A 259 -5.29 -1.88 6.83
CA HIS A 259 -6.13 -2.08 5.67
C HIS A 259 -5.83 -3.42 4.94
N TYR A 260 -4.59 -3.92 5.00
CA TYR A 260 -4.23 -5.18 4.37
C TYR A 260 -5.01 -6.38 4.90
N PHE A 261 -5.51 -6.36 6.13
CA PHE A 261 -6.37 -7.42 6.64
C PHE A 261 -7.62 -7.60 5.76
N PHE A 262 -8.23 -6.51 5.35
CA PHE A 262 -9.42 -6.52 4.48
C PHE A 262 -9.10 -6.93 3.06
N GLU A 263 -7.96 -6.48 2.50
CA GLU A 263 -7.49 -6.95 1.19
C GLU A 263 -7.27 -8.46 1.20
N GLN A 264 -6.56 -8.98 2.19
CA GLN A 264 -6.24 -10.40 2.27
C GLN A 264 -7.48 -11.29 2.48
N ILE A 265 -8.50 -10.81 3.22
CA ILE A 265 -9.80 -11.49 3.31
C ILE A 265 -10.44 -11.57 1.92
N LEU A 266 -10.49 -10.47 1.18
CA LEU A 266 -11.12 -10.41 -0.16
C LEU A 266 -10.35 -11.23 -1.21
N ASP A 267 -9.03 -11.26 -1.14
CA ASP A 267 -8.16 -11.98 -2.06
C ASP A 267 -8.12 -13.50 -1.81
N SER A 268 -8.51 -13.93 -0.63
CA SER A 268 -8.41 -15.31 -0.19
C SER A 268 -9.80 -15.95 -0.10
N LYS A 269 -10.10 -16.90 -0.98
CA LYS A 269 -11.44 -17.51 -1.09
C LYS A 269 -11.93 -18.08 0.25
N TYR A 270 -11.12 -18.90 0.93
CA TYR A 270 -11.52 -19.53 2.19
C TYR A 270 -11.76 -18.51 3.32
N PRO A 271 -10.83 -17.58 3.64
CA PRO A 271 -11.10 -16.49 4.58
C PRO A 271 -12.34 -15.67 4.22
N ARG A 272 -12.53 -15.33 2.95
CA ARG A 272 -13.70 -14.56 2.50
C ARG A 272 -15.02 -15.30 2.79
N GLU A 273 -15.06 -16.60 2.56
CA GLU A 273 -16.21 -17.45 2.89
C GLU A 273 -16.44 -17.53 4.40
N GLN A 274 -15.37 -17.69 5.21
CA GLN A 274 -15.46 -17.75 6.65
C GLN A 274 -16.00 -16.42 7.23
N PHE A 275 -15.45 -15.29 6.79
CA PHE A 275 -15.89 -13.96 7.20
C PHE A 275 -17.19 -13.51 6.53
N LYS A 276 -17.74 -14.32 5.63
CA LYS A 276 -19.00 -14.04 4.91
C LYS A 276 -18.98 -12.68 4.22
N PHE A 277 -17.82 -12.30 3.66
CA PHE A 277 -17.65 -11.05 2.94
C PHE A 277 -18.07 -11.26 1.48
N GLY A 278 -19.28 -10.83 1.15
CA GLY A 278 -19.89 -11.03 -0.17
C GLY A 278 -19.27 -10.15 -1.26
N ASP A 279 -19.56 -10.49 -2.52
CA ASP A 279 -19.05 -9.75 -3.69
C ASP A 279 -19.62 -8.32 -3.79
N ASN A 280 -20.76 -8.06 -3.15
CA ASN A 280 -21.42 -6.75 -3.16
C ASN A 280 -21.39 -6.04 -1.79
N ASP A 281 -20.72 -6.60 -0.80
CA ASP A 281 -20.64 -6.00 0.52
C ASP A 281 -19.56 -4.90 0.55
N LEU A 282 -19.88 -3.77 1.15
CA LEU A 282 -18.94 -2.66 1.39
C LEU A 282 -18.35 -2.66 2.81
N GLU A 283 -18.81 -3.57 3.65
CA GLU A 283 -18.34 -3.75 5.02
C GLU A 283 -18.48 -5.21 5.45
N LEU A 284 -17.73 -5.62 6.43
CA LEU A 284 -17.97 -6.89 7.11
C LEU A 284 -19.26 -6.78 7.94
N LYS A 285 -19.96 -7.90 8.09
CA LYS A 285 -21.08 -7.96 9.04
C LYS A 285 -20.57 -7.71 10.46
N PRO A 286 -21.31 -7.02 11.33
CA PRO A 286 -20.85 -6.65 12.67
C PRO A 286 -20.28 -7.81 13.49
N ALA A 287 -20.88 -9.00 13.40
CA ALA A 287 -20.35 -10.19 14.05
C ALA A 287 -18.97 -10.62 13.51
N MET A 288 -18.71 -10.43 12.24
CA MET A 288 -17.42 -10.75 11.62
C MET A 288 -16.37 -9.67 11.89
N GLU A 289 -16.77 -8.42 11.99
CA GLU A 289 -15.90 -7.35 12.47
C GLU A 289 -15.43 -7.62 13.90
N GLU A 290 -16.33 -8.08 14.79
CA GLU A 290 -15.97 -8.44 16.14
C GLU A 290 -14.96 -9.60 16.20
N VAL A 291 -15.14 -10.62 15.35
CA VAL A 291 -14.16 -11.71 15.20
C VAL A 291 -12.81 -11.17 14.75
N LEU A 292 -12.79 -10.34 13.71
CA LEU A 292 -11.55 -9.76 13.21
C LEU A 292 -10.85 -8.91 14.28
N PHE A 293 -11.61 -8.10 15.03
CA PHE A 293 -11.07 -7.30 16.12
C PHE A 293 -10.47 -8.19 17.21
N LYS A 294 -11.18 -9.20 17.68
CA LYS A 294 -10.71 -10.14 18.71
C LYS A 294 -9.43 -10.87 18.29
N TRP A 295 -9.36 -11.27 17.02
CA TRP A 295 -8.26 -12.09 16.53
C TRP A 295 -7.02 -11.29 16.13
N ALA A 296 -7.16 -10.05 15.68
CA ALA A 296 -6.04 -9.30 15.13
C ALA A 296 -5.67 -8.02 15.89
N PHE A 297 -6.56 -7.50 16.73
CA PHE A 297 -6.41 -6.15 17.29
C PHE A 297 -6.71 -6.04 18.80
N LYS A 298 -7.12 -7.12 19.44
CA LYS A 298 -7.48 -7.10 20.87
C LYS A 298 -6.25 -6.95 21.77
N GLU A 299 -5.15 -7.58 21.41
CA GLU A 299 -3.90 -7.52 22.15
C GLU A 299 -2.96 -6.45 21.57
N PRO A 300 -2.08 -5.86 22.41
CA PRO A 300 -1.11 -4.87 21.94
C PRO A 300 -0.24 -5.40 20.79
N ARG A 301 -0.02 -4.56 19.79
CA ARG A 301 0.77 -4.90 18.61
C ARG A 301 2.19 -4.30 18.63
N GLN A 302 2.48 -3.45 19.62
CA GLN A 302 3.79 -2.84 19.83
C GLN A 302 4.60 -3.67 20.83
N GLY A 303 5.78 -4.12 20.40
CA GLY A 303 6.68 -4.94 21.23
C GLY A 303 7.16 -6.20 20.51
N ALA A 304 8.00 -6.98 21.18
CA ALA A 304 8.59 -8.20 20.61
C ALA A 304 7.58 -9.34 20.43
N GLU A 305 6.41 -9.28 21.05
CA GLU A 305 5.41 -10.35 21.04
C GLU A 305 4.03 -9.78 20.68
N ASN A 306 3.66 -9.92 19.40
CA ASN A 306 2.27 -9.74 18.99
C ASN A 306 1.51 -11.04 19.32
N ASN A 307 0.80 -11.04 20.43
CA ASN A 307 0.06 -12.21 20.96
C ASN A 307 -1.35 -12.35 20.39
N ASN A 308 -1.71 -11.61 19.34
CA ASN A 308 -2.99 -11.79 18.67
C ASN A 308 -3.06 -13.17 17.99
N VAL A 309 -4.27 -13.70 17.80
CA VAL A 309 -4.49 -14.96 17.04
C VAL A 309 -3.96 -14.79 15.63
N LEU A 310 -4.32 -13.70 14.96
CA LEU A 310 -3.79 -13.28 13.67
C LEU A 310 -2.81 -12.12 13.89
N TYR A 311 -1.53 -12.37 13.74
CA TYR A 311 -0.48 -11.39 14.05
C TYR A 311 -0.07 -10.53 12.84
N LYS A 312 -0.54 -10.87 11.65
CA LYS A 312 -0.32 -10.10 10.39
C LYS A 312 -1.38 -10.46 9.34
N ALA A 313 -1.60 -9.57 8.40
CA ALA A 313 -2.59 -9.75 7.33
C ALA A 313 -2.32 -10.98 6.44
N GLU A 314 -1.04 -11.31 6.21
CA GLU A 314 -0.63 -12.48 5.41
C GLU A 314 -1.10 -13.82 6.01
N ASN A 315 -1.49 -13.86 7.27
CA ASN A 315 -2.06 -15.06 7.89
C ASN A 315 -3.30 -15.55 7.12
N PHE A 316 -4.09 -14.68 6.54
CA PHE A 316 -5.23 -15.08 5.70
C PHE A 316 -4.81 -15.85 4.44
N ARG A 317 -3.69 -15.45 3.82
CA ARG A 317 -3.14 -16.19 2.68
C ARG A 317 -2.62 -17.58 3.10
N GLN A 318 -2.01 -17.67 4.28
CA GLN A 318 -1.58 -18.95 4.84
C GLN A 318 -2.79 -19.81 5.22
N TRP A 319 -3.83 -19.22 5.79
CA TRP A 319 -5.08 -19.92 6.10
C TRP A 319 -5.74 -20.52 4.85
N GLN A 320 -5.77 -19.76 3.76
CA GLN A 320 -6.17 -20.27 2.44
C GLN A 320 -5.28 -21.43 1.96
N ALA A 321 -3.96 -21.36 2.19
CA ALA A 321 -3.05 -22.44 1.81
C ALA A 321 -3.29 -23.71 2.62
N MET A 322 -3.56 -23.59 3.92
CA MET A 322 -3.95 -24.70 4.79
C MET A 322 -5.26 -25.34 4.32
N SER A 323 -6.29 -24.56 4.04
CA SER A 323 -7.57 -25.06 3.52
C SER A 323 -7.40 -25.84 2.22
N ARG A 324 -6.60 -25.31 1.29
CA ARG A 324 -6.28 -26.04 0.05
C ARG A 324 -5.49 -27.32 0.29
N TYR A 325 -4.68 -27.33 1.35
CA TYR A 325 -3.90 -28.52 1.72
C TYR A 325 -4.79 -29.59 2.34
N ASP A 326 -5.68 -29.21 3.25
CA ASP A 326 -6.61 -30.09 3.94
C ASP A 326 -7.56 -30.81 2.95
N THR A 327 -7.98 -30.11 1.89
CA THR A 327 -8.87 -30.66 0.87
C THR A 327 -8.19 -31.56 -0.17
N LYS A 328 -6.84 -31.68 -0.14
CA LYS A 328 -6.13 -32.57 -1.08
C LYS A 328 -6.32 -34.04 -0.71
N PRO A 329 -6.61 -34.91 -1.69
CA PRO A 329 -6.66 -36.34 -1.46
C PRO A 329 -5.40 -36.87 -0.75
N GLY A 330 -5.59 -37.70 0.27
CA GLY A 330 -4.51 -38.35 1.02
C GLY A 330 -3.85 -37.51 2.10
N ASN A 331 -4.31 -36.25 2.36
CA ASN A 331 -3.78 -35.46 3.50
C ASN A 331 -4.49 -35.79 4.81
N HIS A 332 -5.81 -35.90 4.80
CA HIS A 332 -6.65 -36.17 6.00
C HIS A 332 -6.31 -35.26 7.18
N THR A 333 -6.12 -33.95 6.90
CA THR A 333 -5.77 -32.93 7.87
C THR A 333 -6.88 -31.90 7.99
N SER A 334 -6.87 -31.14 9.07
CA SER A 334 -7.91 -30.14 9.41
C SER A 334 -7.29 -28.86 9.96
N PHE A 335 -6.12 -28.43 9.44
CA PHE A 335 -5.42 -27.25 9.93
C PHE A 335 -6.26 -25.99 9.82
N ALA A 336 -6.90 -25.77 8.66
CA ALA A 336 -7.69 -24.57 8.44
C ALA A 336 -8.93 -24.49 9.33
N SER A 337 -9.59 -25.63 9.62
CA SER A 337 -10.81 -25.67 10.43
C SER A 337 -10.60 -25.58 11.93
N ARG A 338 -9.33 -25.54 12.39
CA ARG A 338 -9.01 -25.31 13.80
C ARG A 338 -9.38 -23.90 14.26
N LEU A 339 -9.33 -22.92 13.35
CA LEU A 339 -9.86 -21.58 13.61
C LEU A 339 -11.30 -21.50 13.14
N ASP A 340 -12.22 -21.32 14.08
CA ASP A 340 -13.65 -21.26 13.84
C ASP A 340 -14.20 -19.86 14.15
N VAL A 341 -14.55 -19.11 13.09
CA VAL A 341 -15.13 -17.76 13.23
C VAL A 341 -16.46 -17.73 13.99
N SER A 342 -17.15 -18.87 14.09
CA SER A 342 -18.39 -18.97 14.87
C SER A 342 -18.14 -19.07 16.37
N ARG A 343 -16.91 -19.40 16.77
CA ARG A 343 -16.46 -19.53 18.17
C ARG A 343 -15.15 -18.77 18.39
N PRO A 344 -15.14 -17.43 18.19
CA PRO A 344 -13.91 -16.66 18.18
C PRO A 344 -13.16 -16.63 19.50
N ASP A 345 -13.86 -16.88 20.61
CA ASP A 345 -13.28 -16.88 21.97
C ASP A 345 -12.56 -18.19 22.32
N ASP A 346 -12.75 -19.25 21.53
CA ASP A 346 -12.02 -20.52 21.70
C ASP A 346 -10.56 -20.41 21.21
N ALA A 347 -10.28 -19.49 20.27
CA ALA A 347 -8.97 -19.28 19.72
C ALA A 347 -8.04 -18.57 20.74
N LYS A 348 -6.85 -19.14 20.94
CA LYS A 348 -5.86 -18.63 21.90
C LYS A 348 -4.88 -17.65 21.24
N PRO A 349 -4.32 -16.72 22.01
CA PRO A 349 -3.21 -15.91 21.55
C PRO A 349 -2.08 -16.76 20.96
N GLY A 350 -1.60 -16.41 19.76
CA GLY A 350 -0.54 -17.14 19.07
C GLY A 350 -0.96 -18.47 18.41
N GLU A 351 -2.22 -18.89 18.53
CA GLU A 351 -2.68 -20.19 18.01
C GLU A 351 -2.46 -20.36 16.52
N PHE A 352 -2.62 -19.31 15.73
CA PHE A 352 -2.34 -19.38 14.28
C PHE A 352 -0.89 -19.77 14.00
N TYR A 353 0.06 -19.24 14.76
CA TYR A 353 1.47 -19.58 14.62
C TYR A 353 1.74 -21.06 14.88
N GLU A 354 1.11 -21.63 15.91
CA GLU A 354 1.22 -23.06 16.22
C GLU A 354 0.64 -23.93 15.09
N ILE A 355 -0.56 -23.57 14.61
CA ILE A 355 -1.20 -24.27 13.48
C ILE A 355 -0.32 -24.20 12.22
N GLU A 356 0.24 -23.00 11.93
CA GLU A 356 1.12 -22.79 10.77
C GLU A 356 2.38 -23.64 10.87
N ALA A 357 3.00 -23.71 12.05
CA ALA A 357 4.19 -24.51 12.28
C ALA A 357 3.91 -26.01 12.10
N GLU A 358 2.80 -26.52 12.64
CA GLU A 358 2.37 -27.91 12.45
C GLU A 358 2.07 -28.21 10.96
N TYR A 359 1.37 -27.32 10.28
CA TYR A 359 1.10 -27.44 8.83
C TYR A 359 2.39 -27.53 8.01
N LEU A 360 3.35 -26.63 8.29
CA LEU A 360 4.62 -26.60 7.58
C LEU A 360 5.45 -27.89 7.83
N ASN A 361 5.48 -28.36 9.07
CA ASN A 361 6.13 -29.61 9.43
C ASN A 361 5.50 -30.80 8.71
N HIS A 362 4.17 -30.93 8.76
CA HIS A 362 3.45 -32.01 8.09
C HIS A 362 3.65 -31.98 6.56
N LYS A 363 3.66 -30.79 5.97
CA LYS A 363 3.92 -30.60 4.54
C LYS A 363 5.37 -30.99 4.18
N ALA A 364 6.34 -30.64 5.04
CA ALA A 364 7.74 -31.00 4.85
C ALA A 364 7.96 -32.53 4.92
N GLN A 365 7.32 -33.21 5.88
CA GLN A 365 7.39 -34.66 6.02
C GLN A 365 6.81 -35.43 4.81
N LYS A 366 5.68 -34.93 4.26
CA LYS A 366 5.04 -35.54 3.09
C LYS A 366 5.63 -35.12 1.74
N GLY A 367 6.46 -34.09 1.72
CA GLY A 367 7.05 -33.57 0.48
C GLY A 367 7.85 -34.60 -0.29
N PRO A 368 8.82 -35.28 0.34
CA PRO A 368 9.66 -36.32 -0.31
C PRO A 368 8.84 -37.47 -0.88
N SER A 369 7.90 -38.02 -0.11
CA SER A 369 7.04 -39.13 -0.56
C SER A 369 6.26 -38.75 -1.83
N ARG A 370 5.59 -37.58 -1.84
CA ARG A 370 4.85 -37.13 -3.02
C ARG A 370 5.69 -36.88 -4.26
N LEU A 371 6.92 -36.39 -4.08
CA LEU A 371 7.85 -36.21 -5.20
C LEU A 371 8.27 -37.56 -5.78
N ILE A 372 8.51 -38.53 -4.92
CA ILE A 372 8.83 -39.89 -5.33
C ILE A 372 7.65 -40.52 -6.07
N ASP A 373 6.45 -40.45 -5.52
CA ASP A 373 5.22 -40.97 -6.17
C ASP A 373 4.98 -40.35 -7.56
N LYS A 374 5.15 -39.02 -7.67
CA LYS A 374 5.05 -38.33 -8.96
C LYS A 374 6.13 -38.80 -9.93
N LEU A 375 7.36 -38.91 -9.49
CA LEU A 375 8.48 -39.37 -10.30
C LEU A 375 8.25 -40.81 -10.80
N ILE A 376 7.79 -41.71 -9.94
CA ILE A 376 7.44 -43.08 -10.30
C ILE A 376 6.37 -43.10 -11.40
N ALA A 377 5.28 -42.33 -11.22
CA ALA A 377 4.19 -42.24 -12.20
C ALA A 377 4.70 -41.73 -13.57
N GLU A 378 5.50 -40.69 -13.58
CA GLU A 378 6.09 -40.13 -14.80
C GLU A 378 7.04 -41.11 -15.50
N LEU A 379 7.88 -41.77 -14.75
CA LEU A 379 8.79 -42.80 -15.31
C LEU A 379 8.04 -44.02 -15.88
N GLN A 380 6.98 -44.46 -15.19
CA GLN A 380 6.12 -45.57 -15.68
C GLN A 380 5.34 -45.18 -16.94
N GLY A 381 4.94 -43.90 -17.08
CA GLY A 381 4.26 -43.38 -18.25
C GLY A 381 5.18 -43.00 -19.42
N THR A 382 6.51 -43.08 -19.25
CA THR A 382 7.44 -42.63 -20.29
C THR A 382 7.52 -43.63 -21.45
N PRO A 383 7.21 -43.24 -22.71
CA PRO A 383 7.26 -44.10 -23.88
C PRO A 383 8.67 -44.61 -24.18
N ALA A 384 8.79 -45.83 -24.64
CA ALA A 384 10.09 -46.44 -25.02
C ALA A 384 10.86 -45.61 -26.06
N SER A 385 10.16 -44.96 -26.98
CA SER A 385 10.75 -44.03 -27.96
C SER A 385 11.45 -42.85 -27.32
N THR A 386 10.90 -42.28 -26.23
CA THR A 386 11.49 -41.18 -25.48
C THR A 386 12.77 -41.65 -24.78
N LEU A 387 12.77 -42.85 -24.21
CA LEU A 387 13.93 -43.45 -23.56
C LEU A 387 15.10 -43.63 -24.54
N VAL A 388 14.81 -44.05 -25.76
CA VAL A 388 15.82 -44.23 -26.83
C VAL A 388 16.34 -42.87 -27.30
N ASN A 389 15.45 -41.91 -27.59
CA ASN A 389 15.83 -40.60 -28.15
C ASN A 389 16.62 -39.72 -27.16
N GLN A 390 16.43 -39.90 -25.88
CA GLN A 390 17.11 -39.13 -24.81
C GLN A 390 18.08 -40.01 -24.00
N SER A 391 18.50 -41.15 -24.51
CA SER A 391 19.23 -42.18 -23.79
C SER A 391 20.46 -41.68 -23.03
N GLY A 392 21.29 -40.82 -23.65
CA GLY A 392 22.50 -40.31 -23.04
C GLY A 392 22.27 -39.45 -21.78
N HIS A 393 21.28 -38.54 -21.82
CA HIS A 393 20.98 -37.65 -20.71
C HIS A 393 20.18 -38.36 -19.60
N LEU A 394 19.15 -39.09 -19.99
CA LEU A 394 18.31 -39.84 -19.06
C LEU A 394 19.10 -40.92 -18.31
N ARG A 395 20.05 -41.58 -18.95
CA ARG A 395 20.90 -42.61 -18.31
C ARG A 395 21.65 -42.03 -17.12
N THR A 396 22.31 -40.88 -17.30
CA THR A 396 23.07 -40.22 -16.23
C THR A 396 22.14 -39.79 -15.08
N GLN A 397 20.98 -39.29 -15.39
CA GLN A 397 20.00 -38.90 -14.36
C GLN A 397 19.43 -40.08 -13.59
N LEU A 398 19.14 -41.20 -14.27
CA LEU A 398 18.66 -42.43 -13.63
C LEU A 398 19.73 -43.05 -12.75
N GLU A 399 21.01 -43.06 -13.18
CA GLU A 399 22.14 -43.53 -12.36
C GLU A 399 22.33 -42.66 -11.10
N GLN A 400 22.18 -41.31 -11.21
CA GLN A 400 22.20 -40.43 -10.05
C GLN A 400 21.03 -40.70 -9.10
N LEU A 401 19.83 -40.90 -9.64
CA LEU A 401 18.64 -41.21 -8.84
C LEU A 401 18.82 -42.56 -8.11
N GLN A 402 19.34 -43.59 -8.78
CA GLN A 402 19.63 -44.87 -8.19
C GLN A 402 20.62 -44.74 -7.01
N ASN A 403 21.66 -43.94 -7.16
CA ASN A 403 22.65 -43.72 -6.10
C ASN A 403 22.01 -42.99 -4.88
N ILE A 404 21.17 -41.97 -5.13
CA ILE A 404 20.46 -41.24 -4.06
C ILE A 404 19.48 -42.16 -3.34
N THR A 405 18.67 -42.92 -4.07
CA THR A 405 17.66 -43.83 -3.49
C THR A 405 18.34 -44.94 -2.69
N THR A 406 19.44 -45.49 -3.16
CA THR A 406 20.22 -46.51 -2.42
C THR A 406 20.76 -45.97 -1.09
N ARG A 407 21.21 -44.70 -1.07
CA ARG A 407 21.66 -44.06 0.19
C ARG A 407 20.50 -43.83 1.15
N PHE A 408 19.34 -43.40 0.66
CA PHE A 408 18.17 -43.17 1.51
C PHE A 408 17.62 -44.47 2.11
N LEU A 409 17.58 -45.54 1.32
CA LEU A 409 17.18 -46.85 1.83
C LEU A 409 18.12 -47.32 2.98
N LYS A 410 19.44 -47.16 2.83
CA LYS A 410 20.38 -47.47 3.92
C LYS A 410 20.15 -46.69 5.20
N VAL A 411 19.76 -45.40 5.08
CA VAL A 411 19.42 -44.57 6.25
C VAL A 411 18.13 -45.03 6.91
N ILE A 412 17.10 -45.36 6.11
CA ILE A 412 15.82 -45.88 6.61
C ILE A 412 16.01 -47.22 7.30
N ASP A 413 16.78 -48.14 6.68
CA ASP A 413 17.08 -49.48 7.22
C ASP A 413 17.88 -49.39 8.53
N ALA A 414 18.75 -48.39 8.67
CA ALA A 414 19.51 -48.17 9.89
C ALA A 414 18.70 -47.52 11.05
N ALA A 415 17.55 -46.93 10.73
CA ALA A 415 16.66 -46.29 11.70
C ALA A 415 15.54 -47.22 12.20
N ASN A 416 15.33 -48.38 11.55
CA ASN A 416 14.38 -49.42 11.95
C ASN A 416 15.14 -50.58 12.63
#